data_5607526b20c168cbda06bbc585613ddf
#
_entry.id   5607526b20c168cbda06bbc585613ddf
#
_cell.length_a   1.000
_cell.length_b   1.000
_cell.length_c   1.000
_cell.angle_alpha   90.00
_cell.angle_beta   90.00
_cell.angle_gamma   90.00
#
_symmetry.space_group_name_H-M   'P 1'
#
loop_
_entity.id
_entity.type
_entity.pdbx_description
1 polymer ?
#
loop_
_entity_poly.entity_id
_entity_poly.type
_entity_poly.pdbx_seq_one_letter_code
_entity_poly.pdbx_strand_id
1 'polypeptide(L)'
;MQEQPVIIIGAGPSGLATAASLNLHSIPYIILEREDCFASLWKKYAYDRLHLHLHKQFCQLPHLPFPHSYPRFISKQQFVSYLDDYVSHFKITPLYCRCVELAVFDEITKEWTVKVRNLGSGEVEEFRGRFLVVASGEATDPYTPELEGLKSFPGDVLHSTQFKNGKAFRDKNVLVVGSGNSGMEIAMDLANHGAKTSIVVRSPVHILSREMVYLGLNLLKYIPLNMVDWLMVMLSKLVYRELSKYGLSRPKEGPFFMKVADGKYPVLDVGTYSKIRSREIQVKFTSFSRNLRIALQFSLLFLSSLVLGTHNYYKSFLMQN
;
A
#
# COMPACT_ATOMS: atom_id res chain seq x y z
N MET A 1 -0.04 -28.67 20.35
CA MET A 1 0.52 -27.35 20.64
C MET A 1 1.95 -27.33 20.15
N GLN A 2 2.32 -26.36 19.33
CA GLN A 2 3.68 -26.20 18.86
C GLN A 2 4.30 -25.00 19.59
N GLU A 3 5.33 -25.25 20.38
CA GLU A 3 6.08 -24.21 21.06
C GLU A 3 7.16 -23.66 20.14
N GLN A 4 7.17 -22.35 19.95
CA GLN A 4 8.19 -21.64 19.18
C GLN A 4 8.55 -20.36 19.92
N PRO A 5 9.83 -20.01 20.07
CA PRO A 5 10.20 -18.82 20.82
C PRO A 5 9.68 -17.54 20.17
N VAL A 6 9.60 -17.48 18.84
CA VAL A 6 9.10 -16.31 18.09
C VAL A 6 8.02 -16.72 17.10
N ILE A 7 6.87 -16.05 17.17
CA ILE A 7 5.78 -16.19 16.21
C ILE A 7 5.73 -14.92 15.36
N ILE A 8 5.79 -15.05 14.03
CA ILE A 8 5.72 -13.96 13.08
C ILE A 8 4.39 -14.06 12.33
N ILE A 9 3.57 -13.01 12.35
CA ILE A 9 2.29 -12.94 11.63
C ILE A 9 2.50 -12.18 10.32
N GLY A 10 2.44 -12.90 9.20
CA GLY A 10 2.59 -12.39 7.84
C GLY A 10 3.96 -12.63 7.23
N ALA A 11 3.96 -13.14 6.00
CA ALA A 11 5.17 -13.38 5.18
C ALA A 11 5.38 -12.30 4.11
N GLY A 12 5.01 -11.06 4.40
CA GLY A 12 5.39 -9.89 3.62
C GLY A 12 6.84 -9.48 3.85
N PRO A 13 7.33 -8.40 3.18
CA PRO A 13 8.73 -7.95 3.30
C PRO A 13 9.22 -7.80 4.74
N SER A 14 8.37 -7.29 5.65
CA SER A 14 8.72 -7.13 7.08
C SER A 14 8.89 -8.45 7.81
N GLY A 15 7.99 -9.42 7.59
CA GLY A 15 8.10 -10.75 8.17
C GLY A 15 9.30 -11.51 7.64
N LEU A 16 9.57 -11.42 6.34
CA LEU A 16 10.75 -12.03 5.73
C LEU A 16 12.06 -11.43 6.27
N ALA A 17 12.11 -10.09 6.44
CA ALA A 17 13.27 -9.42 7.00
C ALA A 17 13.53 -9.82 8.46
N THR A 18 12.46 -9.95 9.26
CA THR A 18 12.54 -10.46 10.63
C THR A 18 13.09 -11.89 10.66
N ALA A 19 12.53 -12.76 9.82
CA ALA A 19 12.95 -14.15 9.73
C ALA A 19 14.43 -14.31 9.34
N ALA A 20 14.88 -13.52 8.35
CA ALA A 20 16.29 -13.52 7.96
C ALA A 20 17.21 -13.11 9.12
N SER A 21 16.83 -12.08 9.88
CA SER A 21 17.59 -11.64 11.05
C SER A 21 17.62 -12.71 12.14
N LEU A 22 16.52 -13.39 12.41
CA LEU A 22 16.45 -14.49 13.37
C LEU A 22 17.30 -15.68 12.93
N ASN A 23 17.31 -16.02 11.64
CA ASN A 23 18.15 -17.08 11.08
C ASN A 23 19.64 -16.82 11.30
N LEU A 24 20.10 -15.59 11.13
CA LEU A 24 21.49 -15.21 11.36
C LEU A 24 21.92 -15.39 12.82
N HIS A 25 20.98 -15.32 13.75
CA HIS A 25 21.22 -15.53 15.18
C HIS A 25 20.83 -16.93 15.67
N SER A 26 20.45 -17.83 14.76
CA SER A 26 20.00 -19.19 15.07
C SER A 26 18.82 -19.23 16.07
N ILE A 27 17.96 -18.22 16.03
CA ILE A 27 16.75 -18.13 16.86
C ILE A 27 15.62 -18.82 16.13
N PRO A 28 15.02 -19.89 16.68
CA PRO A 28 13.90 -20.58 16.04
C PRO A 28 12.65 -19.69 16.03
N TYR A 29 11.88 -19.79 14.96
CA TYR A 29 10.65 -19.04 14.75
C TYR A 29 9.68 -19.80 13.86
N ILE A 30 8.44 -19.34 13.84
CA ILE A 30 7.43 -19.74 12.88
C ILE A 30 6.85 -18.50 12.19
N ILE A 31 6.57 -18.60 10.89
CA ILE A 31 5.83 -17.56 10.15
C ILE A 31 4.46 -18.11 9.78
N LEU A 32 3.41 -17.40 10.15
CA LEU A 32 2.02 -17.70 9.82
C LEU A 32 1.56 -16.76 8.71
N GLU A 33 1.28 -17.30 7.51
CA GLU A 33 0.83 -16.51 6.36
C GLU A 33 -0.56 -16.94 5.93
N ARG A 34 -1.47 -15.97 5.82
CA ARG A 34 -2.86 -16.21 5.40
C ARG A 34 -2.98 -16.75 3.99
N GLU A 35 -2.17 -16.22 3.09
CA GLU A 35 -2.19 -16.60 1.67
C GLU A 35 -1.38 -17.88 1.42
N ASP A 36 -1.47 -18.41 0.19
CA ASP A 36 -0.75 -19.59 -0.27
C ASP A 36 0.69 -19.29 -0.74
N CYS A 37 1.13 -18.04 -0.60
CA CYS A 37 2.47 -17.60 -0.97
C CYS A 37 2.94 -16.43 -0.10
N PHE A 38 4.26 -16.31 0.07
CA PHE A 38 4.85 -15.10 0.67
C PHE A 38 4.74 -13.91 -0.29
N ALA A 39 4.84 -12.70 0.27
CA ALA A 39 4.74 -11.43 -0.45
C ALA A 39 3.49 -11.35 -1.35
N SER A 40 2.37 -11.90 -0.91
CA SER A 40 1.13 -12.04 -1.66
C SER A 40 0.60 -10.71 -2.22
N LEU A 41 0.75 -9.61 -1.48
CA LEU A 41 0.39 -8.27 -1.95
C LEU A 41 1.09 -7.92 -3.26
N TRP A 42 2.37 -8.26 -3.38
CA TRP A 42 3.18 -8.01 -4.58
C TRP A 42 2.93 -9.04 -5.69
N LYS A 43 2.83 -10.29 -5.33
CA LYS A 43 2.66 -11.39 -6.29
C LYS A 43 1.25 -11.44 -6.88
N LYS A 44 0.21 -11.29 -6.03
CA LYS A 44 -1.18 -11.48 -6.42
C LYS A 44 -1.96 -10.18 -6.66
N TYR A 45 -1.76 -9.16 -5.80
CA TYR A 45 -2.68 -8.01 -5.74
C TYR A 45 -2.15 -6.75 -6.41
N ALA A 46 -0.85 -6.58 -6.50
CA ALA A 46 -0.25 -5.42 -7.17
C ALA A 46 -0.52 -5.43 -8.69
N TYR A 47 -0.75 -4.23 -9.25
CA TYR A 47 -0.92 -4.05 -10.70
C TYR A 47 0.42 -4.13 -11.46
N ASP A 48 0.35 -4.40 -12.77
CA ASP A 48 1.52 -4.83 -13.56
C ASP A 48 2.61 -3.76 -13.66
N ARG A 49 2.23 -2.49 -13.83
CA ARG A 49 3.18 -1.38 -13.98
C ARG A 49 3.76 -0.84 -12.67
N LEU A 50 3.36 -1.39 -11.53
CA LEU A 50 3.81 -0.89 -10.23
C LEU A 50 5.33 -0.90 -10.13
N HIS A 51 5.87 0.19 -9.64
CA HIS A 51 7.27 0.32 -9.23
C HIS A 51 7.34 0.70 -7.76
N LEU A 52 8.42 0.36 -7.10
CA LEU A 52 8.69 0.91 -5.77
C LEU A 52 8.69 2.43 -5.86
N HIS A 53 7.96 3.06 -4.96
CA HIS A 53 7.81 4.52 -4.95
C HIS A 53 9.09 5.22 -4.49
N LEU A 54 9.85 4.58 -3.61
CA LEU A 54 11.10 5.10 -3.08
C LEU A 54 12.30 4.57 -3.88
N HIS A 55 13.39 5.33 -3.82
CA HIS A 55 14.66 4.91 -4.37
C HIS A 55 15.15 3.60 -3.72
N LYS A 56 15.77 2.71 -4.49
CA LYS A 56 16.18 1.36 -4.05
C LYS A 56 16.97 1.35 -2.73
N GLN A 57 17.78 2.37 -2.45
CA GLN A 57 18.54 2.46 -1.19
C GLN A 57 17.66 2.50 0.09
N PHE A 58 16.37 2.87 -0.03
CA PHE A 58 15.43 2.90 1.09
C PHE A 58 14.51 1.67 1.14
N CYS A 59 14.62 0.78 0.17
CA CYS A 59 13.69 -0.33 -0.01
C CYS A 59 14.34 -1.72 0.13
N GLN A 60 15.67 -1.79 0.15
CA GLN A 60 16.36 -3.07 0.33
C GLN A 60 16.10 -3.65 1.72
N LEU A 61 15.91 -4.96 1.77
CA LEU A 61 15.81 -5.68 3.02
C LEU A 61 17.18 -5.85 3.66
N PRO A 62 17.25 -6.04 4.99
CA PRO A 62 18.53 -6.24 5.69
C PRO A 62 19.25 -7.49 5.18
N HIS A 63 20.57 -7.47 5.28
CA HIS A 63 21.49 -8.59 5.01
C HIS A 63 21.61 -9.05 3.56
N LEU A 64 20.76 -8.59 2.63
CA LEU A 64 20.90 -8.89 1.21
C LEU A 64 20.58 -7.63 0.38
N PRO A 65 21.56 -6.97 -0.23
CA PRO A 65 21.32 -5.79 -1.04
C PRO A 65 20.65 -6.14 -2.37
N PHE A 66 20.00 -5.15 -2.99
CA PHE A 66 19.54 -5.30 -4.37
C PHE A 66 20.72 -5.50 -5.33
N PRO A 67 20.55 -6.25 -6.42
CA PRO A 67 21.54 -6.33 -7.49
C PRO A 67 21.95 -4.95 -7.99
N HIS A 68 23.24 -4.75 -8.27
CA HIS A 68 23.75 -3.48 -8.76
C HIS A 68 23.10 -3.06 -10.09
N SER A 69 22.75 -4.02 -10.93
CA SER A 69 22.09 -3.83 -12.23
C SER A 69 20.65 -3.27 -12.11
N TYR A 70 20.02 -3.33 -10.94
CA TYR A 70 18.65 -2.83 -10.77
C TYR A 70 18.59 -1.31 -10.86
N PRO A 71 17.54 -0.76 -11.51
CA PRO A 71 17.35 0.68 -11.64
C PRO A 71 17.12 1.35 -10.27
N ARG A 72 17.11 2.68 -10.27
CA ARG A 72 16.85 3.47 -9.05
C ARG A 72 15.48 3.19 -8.45
N PHE A 73 14.47 3.04 -9.29
CA PHE A 73 13.09 2.71 -8.92
C PHE A 73 12.76 1.34 -9.50
N ILE A 74 12.68 0.37 -8.62
CA ILE A 74 12.57 -1.06 -8.94
C ILE A 74 11.15 -1.37 -9.36
N SER A 75 10.98 -2.12 -10.47
CA SER A 75 9.67 -2.60 -10.90
C SER A 75 9.12 -3.69 -9.98
N LYS A 76 7.80 -3.89 -9.99
CA LYS A 76 7.14 -5.00 -9.28
C LYS A 76 7.83 -6.34 -9.57
N GLN A 77 8.10 -6.64 -10.83
CA GLN A 77 8.72 -7.91 -11.23
C GLN A 77 10.11 -8.08 -10.63
N GLN A 78 10.95 -7.05 -10.69
CA GLN A 78 12.28 -7.06 -10.09
C GLN A 78 12.22 -7.19 -8.57
N PHE A 79 11.23 -6.53 -7.93
CA PHE A 79 11.07 -6.64 -6.49
C PHE A 79 10.59 -8.04 -6.07
N VAL A 80 9.67 -8.64 -6.82
CA VAL A 80 9.23 -10.03 -6.59
C VAL A 80 10.40 -11.00 -6.76
N SER A 81 11.18 -10.87 -7.84
CA SER A 81 12.39 -11.70 -8.04
C SER A 81 13.39 -11.55 -6.89
N TYR A 82 13.63 -10.33 -6.43
CA TYR A 82 14.48 -10.09 -5.26
C TYR A 82 13.95 -10.77 -3.99
N LEU A 83 12.63 -10.77 -3.76
CA LEU A 83 12.03 -11.45 -2.61
C LEU A 83 12.12 -12.98 -2.75
N ASP A 84 12.03 -13.52 -3.96
CA ASP A 84 12.25 -14.95 -4.21
C ASP A 84 13.70 -15.35 -3.88
N ASP A 85 14.67 -14.56 -4.35
CA ASP A 85 16.09 -14.75 -4.01
C ASP A 85 16.34 -14.61 -2.51
N TYR A 86 15.69 -13.63 -1.86
CA TYR A 86 15.81 -13.40 -0.42
C TYR A 86 15.32 -14.59 0.40
N VAL A 87 14.14 -15.10 0.09
CA VAL A 87 13.56 -16.27 0.76
C VAL A 87 14.44 -17.52 0.57
N SER A 88 14.93 -17.71 -0.64
CA SER A 88 15.83 -18.83 -0.97
C SER A 88 17.17 -18.71 -0.23
N HIS A 89 17.79 -17.53 -0.25
CA HIS A 89 19.08 -17.26 0.39
C HIS A 89 19.06 -17.54 1.89
N PHE A 90 18.03 -17.05 2.58
CA PHE A 90 17.86 -17.25 4.02
C PHE A 90 17.09 -18.52 4.38
N LYS A 91 16.68 -19.36 3.40
CA LYS A 91 15.94 -20.61 3.61
C LYS A 91 14.70 -20.43 4.49
N ILE A 92 13.93 -19.36 4.21
CA ILE A 92 12.73 -19.02 4.97
C ILE A 92 11.57 -19.89 4.52
N THR A 93 10.86 -20.54 5.44
CA THR A 93 9.76 -21.47 5.16
C THR A 93 8.51 -21.07 5.94
N PRO A 94 7.65 -20.18 5.39
CA PRO A 94 6.39 -19.82 6.03
C PRO A 94 5.39 -20.98 6.04
N LEU A 95 4.53 -21.05 7.06
CA LEU A 95 3.32 -21.83 7.03
C LEU A 95 2.23 -21.05 6.33
N TYR A 96 1.86 -21.50 5.14
CA TYR A 96 0.84 -20.87 4.30
C TYR A 96 -0.57 -21.30 4.67
N CYS A 97 -1.56 -20.53 4.21
CA CYS A 97 -2.99 -20.75 4.47
C CYS A 97 -3.30 -20.78 5.98
N ARG A 98 -2.58 -19.98 6.76
CA ARG A 98 -2.74 -19.84 8.22
C ARG A 98 -3.23 -18.45 8.55
N CYS A 99 -4.54 -18.30 8.75
CA CYS A 99 -5.18 -17.03 9.12
C CYS A 99 -5.18 -16.90 10.65
N VAL A 100 -4.42 -15.97 11.18
CA VAL A 100 -4.43 -15.66 12.61
C VAL A 100 -5.74 -14.93 12.93
N GLU A 101 -6.52 -15.50 13.87
CA GLU A 101 -7.80 -14.96 14.30
C GLU A 101 -7.71 -14.26 15.66
N LEU A 102 -6.81 -14.74 16.54
CA LEU A 102 -6.65 -14.19 17.88
C LEU A 102 -5.22 -14.38 18.35
N ALA A 103 -4.68 -13.39 19.04
CA ALA A 103 -3.43 -13.49 19.78
C ALA A 103 -3.62 -12.88 21.17
N VAL A 104 -3.34 -13.64 22.21
CA VAL A 104 -3.51 -13.23 23.62
C VAL A 104 -2.19 -13.45 24.35
N PHE A 105 -1.78 -12.45 25.12
CA PHE A 105 -0.63 -12.54 25.99
C PHE A 105 -1.08 -12.97 27.38
N ASP A 106 -0.44 -14.00 27.92
CA ASP A 106 -0.67 -14.45 29.28
C ASP A 106 0.38 -13.82 30.21
N GLU A 107 -0.08 -12.99 31.13
CA GLU A 107 0.79 -12.29 32.10
C GLU A 107 1.44 -13.22 33.12
N ILE A 108 0.88 -14.40 33.36
CA ILE A 108 1.41 -15.38 34.33
C ILE A 108 2.55 -16.18 33.68
N THR A 109 2.26 -16.78 32.52
CA THR A 109 3.24 -17.61 31.80
C THR A 109 4.23 -16.77 30.99
N LYS A 110 3.93 -15.48 30.76
CA LYS A 110 4.70 -14.57 29.89
C LYS A 110 4.83 -15.07 28.46
N GLU A 111 3.76 -15.68 27.95
CA GLU A 111 3.71 -16.27 26.63
C GLU A 111 2.51 -15.75 25.84
N TRP A 112 2.69 -15.72 24.52
CA TRP A 112 1.62 -15.48 23.56
C TRP A 112 0.94 -16.79 23.19
N THR A 113 -0.38 -16.83 23.22
CA THR A 113 -1.19 -17.90 22.64
C THR A 113 -1.87 -17.34 21.38
N VAL A 114 -1.58 -17.96 20.21
CA VAL A 114 -2.07 -17.53 18.90
C VAL A 114 -2.97 -18.59 18.32
N LYS A 115 -4.26 -18.24 18.11
CA LYS A 115 -5.24 -19.10 17.43
C LYS A 115 -5.28 -18.80 15.95
N VAL A 116 -5.18 -19.84 15.16
CA VAL A 116 -4.96 -19.77 13.73
C VAL A 116 -5.94 -20.71 13.03
N ARG A 117 -6.68 -20.20 12.07
CA ARG A 117 -7.49 -21.03 11.19
C ARG A 117 -6.67 -21.52 10.00
N ASN A 118 -6.56 -22.79 9.85
CA ASN A 118 -6.05 -23.44 8.64
C ASN A 118 -7.11 -23.32 7.52
N LEU A 119 -6.83 -22.50 6.52
CA LEU A 119 -7.80 -22.25 5.43
C LEU A 119 -7.96 -23.44 4.47
N GLY A 120 -7.06 -24.40 4.51
CA GLY A 120 -7.16 -25.64 3.72
C GLY A 120 -8.04 -26.71 4.36
N SER A 121 -7.89 -26.96 5.68
CA SER A 121 -8.67 -27.96 6.42
C SER A 121 -9.88 -27.39 7.15
N GLY A 122 -9.91 -26.08 7.41
CA GLY A 122 -10.91 -25.42 8.27
C GLY A 122 -10.65 -25.59 9.76
N GLU A 123 -9.64 -26.34 10.17
CA GLU A 123 -9.31 -26.60 11.57
C GLU A 123 -8.70 -25.37 12.24
N VAL A 124 -8.87 -25.27 13.57
CA VAL A 124 -8.20 -24.26 14.38
C VAL A 124 -6.97 -24.89 15.01
N GLU A 125 -5.82 -24.29 14.71
CA GLU A 125 -4.51 -24.65 15.27
C GLU A 125 -4.15 -23.63 16.37
N GLU A 126 -3.37 -24.03 17.37
CA GLU A 126 -2.88 -23.15 18.44
C GLU A 126 -1.36 -23.20 18.51
N PHE A 127 -0.73 -22.03 18.51
CA PHE A 127 0.70 -21.85 18.64
C PHE A 127 1.00 -21.04 19.93
N ARG A 128 2.09 -21.38 20.60
CA ARG A 128 2.58 -20.64 21.77
C ARG A 128 4.00 -20.14 21.53
N GLY A 129 4.30 -18.96 22.04
CA GLY A 129 5.63 -18.36 21.91
C GLY A 129 5.85 -17.19 22.85
N ARG A 130 7.10 -16.97 23.19
CA ARG A 130 7.50 -15.88 24.11
C ARG A 130 7.43 -14.51 23.42
N PHE A 131 7.62 -14.46 22.13
CA PHE A 131 7.65 -13.22 21.34
C PHE A 131 6.67 -13.29 20.17
N LEU A 132 5.93 -12.20 19.97
CA LEU A 132 5.04 -12.02 18.83
C LEU A 132 5.51 -10.86 17.96
N VAL A 133 5.68 -11.11 16.66
CA VAL A 133 5.99 -10.09 15.65
C VAL A 133 4.79 -9.93 14.73
N VAL A 134 4.18 -8.76 14.76
CA VAL A 134 3.06 -8.44 13.87
C VAL A 134 3.59 -7.79 12.60
N ALA A 135 3.59 -8.55 11.50
CA ALA A 135 4.06 -8.15 10.17
C ALA A 135 2.96 -8.30 9.10
N SER A 136 1.69 -8.15 9.51
CA SER A 136 0.50 -8.34 8.66
C SER A 136 0.35 -7.31 7.54
N GLY A 137 1.09 -6.19 7.61
CA GLY A 137 1.02 -5.09 6.64
C GLY A 137 -0.14 -4.12 6.89
N GLU A 138 -0.03 -2.91 6.33
CA GLU A 138 -1.04 -1.84 6.49
C GLU A 138 -2.09 -1.79 5.37
N ALA A 139 -1.91 -2.55 4.28
CA ALA A 139 -2.75 -2.50 3.07
C ALA A 139 -3.24 -3.89 2.62
N THR A 140 -3.36 -4.84 3.54
CA THR A 140 -3.67 -6.24 3.24
C THR A 140 -5.16 -6.55 3.24
N ASP A 141 -5.98 -5.72 3.85
CA ASP A 141 -7.43 -5.87 3.90
C ASP A 141 -8.11 -4.83 3.02
N PRO A 142 -8.64 -5.23 1.84
CA PRO A 142 -9.34 -4.32 0.95
C PRO A 142 -10.66 -3.87 1.58
N TYR A 143 -10.82 -2.56 1.73
CA TYR A 143 -12.05 -1.97 2.25
C TYR A 143 -12.81 -1.23 1.15
N THR A 144 -14.04 -1.61 0.91
CA THR A 144 -14.98 -0.88 0.06
C THR A 144 -15.96 -0.15 0.94
N PRO A 145 -15.96 1.21 0.98
CA PRO A 145 -16.90 1.94 1.80
C PRO A 145 -18.33 1.75 1.32
N GLU A 146 -19.27 1.76 2.26
CA GLU A 146 -20.68 1.81 1.90
C GLU A 146 -21.02 3.20 1.35
N LEU A 147 -21.38 3.22 0.07
CA LEU A 147 -21.76 4.43 -0.64
C LEU A 147 -23.21 4.31 -1.06
N GLU A 148 -24.00 5.34 -0.75
CA GLU A 148 -25.38 5.40 -1.16
C GLU A 148 -25.49 5.25 -2.68
N GLY A 149 -26.30 4.31 -3.15
CA GLY A 149 -26.51 4.00 -4.57
C GLY A 149 -25.45 3.10 -5.21
N LEU A 150 -24.38 2.70 -4.51
CA LEU A 150 -23.35 1.80 -5.07
C LEU A 150 -23.95 0.44 -5.48
N LYS A 151 -24.89 -0.08 -4.68
CA LYS A 151 -25.57 -1.36 -4.94
C LYS A 151 -26.49 -1.31 -6.18
N SER A 152 -26.96 -0.13 -6.56
CA SER A 152 -27.80 0.09 -7.75
C SER A 152 -27.01 0.62 -8.96
N PHE A 153 -25.69 0.69 -8.87
CA PHE A 153 -24.84 1.11 -9.97
C PHE A 153 -24.89 0.06 -11.09
N PRO A 154 -25.26 0.44 -12.33
CA PRO A 154 -25.48 -0.54 -13.41
C PRO A 154 -24.18 -1.06 -14.05
N GLY A 155 -23.03 -0.47 -13.72
CA GLY A 155 -21.72 -0.86 -14.23
C GLY A 155 -20.94 -1.72 -13.26
N ASP A 156 -19.73 -2.09 -13.65
CA ASP A 156 -18.83 -2.86 -12.79
C ASP A 156 -18.23 -2.00 -11.68
N VAL A 157 -18.12 -2.54 -10.47
CA VAL A 157 -17.42 -1.93 -9.33
C VAL A 157 -16.23 -2.80 -8.97
N LEU A 158 -15.03 -2.22 -9.04
CA LEU A 158 -13.79 -2.92 -8.77
C LEU A 158 -13.00 -2.22 -7.67
N HIS A 159 -12.45 -3.00 -6.76
CA HIS A 159 -11.42 -2.52 -5.83
C HIS A 159 -10.05 -2.47 -6.52
N SER A 160 -9.16 -1.56 -6.08
CA SER A 160 -7.81 -1.42 -6.66
C SER A 160 -6.96 -2.69 -6.64
N THR A 161 -7.20 -3.61 -5.71
CA THR A 161 -6.53 -4.92 -5.64
C THR A 161 -6.90 -5.86 -6.80
N GLN A 162 -8.03 -5.62 -7.45
CA GLN A 162 -8.50 -6.39 -8.60
C GLN A 162 -7.96 -5.84 -9.93
N PHE A 163 -7.40 -4.62 -9.91
CA PHE A 163 -6.82 -4.01 -11.10
C PHE A 163 -5.46 -4.61 -11.42
N LYS A 164 -5.23 -4.97 -12.68
CA LYS A 164 -3.93 -5.44 -13.18
C LYS A 164 -3.33 -4.47 -14.21
N ASN A 165 -4.10 -4.11 -15.21
CA ASN A 165 -3.73 -3.13 -16.23
C ASN A 165 -4.96 -2.56 -16.93
N GLY A 166 -4.77 -1.47 -17.69
CA GLY A 166 -5.84 -0.75 -18.37
C GLY A 166 -6.36 -1.41 -19.66
N LYS A 167 -5.76 -2.50 -20.15
CA LYS A 167 -6.07 -3.08 -21.47
C LYS A 167 -7.53 -3.47 -21.65
N ALA A 168 -8.16 -4.04 -20.62
CA ALA A 168 -9.55 -4.50 -20.66
C ALA A 168 -10.58 -3.34 -20.64
N PHE A 169 -10.12 -2.10 -20.46
CA PHE A 169 -10.98 -0.93 -20.25
C PHE A 169 -10.96 0.07 -21.41
N ARG A 170 -10.33 -0.30 -22.53
CA ARG A 170 -10.29 0.53 -23.74
C ARG A 170 -11.70 0.98 -24.12
N ASP A 171 -11.83 2.25 -24.49
CA ASP A 171 -13.07 2.94 -24.89
C ASP A 171 -14.18 2.99 -23.81
N LYS A 172 -13.96 2.38 -22.63
CA LYS A 172 -14.92 2.45 -21.51
C LYS A 172 -14.83 3.79 -20.78
N ASN A 173 -15.96 4.24 -20.25
CA ASN A 173 -16.02 5.37 -19.33
C ASN A 173 -15.70 4.89 -17.91
N VAL A 174 -14.56 5.27 -17.37
CA VAL A 174 -14.06 4.78 -16.08
C VAL A 174 -13.92 5.91 -15.07
N LEU A 175 -14.51 5.73 -13.90
CA LEU A 175 -14.36 6.62 -12.76
C LEU A 175 -13.47 5.99 -11.71
N VAL A 176 -12.35 6.63 -11.40
CA VAL A 176 -11.45 6.25 -10.31
C VAL A 176 -11.79 7.09 -9.09
N VAL A 177 -12.16 6.45 -7.98
CA VAL A 177 -12.48 7.13 -6.72
C VAL A 177 -11.30 7.04 -5.77
N GLY A 178 -10.72 8.20 -5.47
CA GLY A 178 -9.53 8.33 -4.64
C GLY A 178 -8.29 8.78 -5.41
N SER A 179 -7.54 9.70 -4.81
CA SER A 179 -6.39 10.38 -5.40
C SER A 179 -5.08 10.07 -4.68
N GLY A 180 -4.99 8.95 -4.00
CA GLY A 180 -3.73 8.41 -3.48
C GLY A 180 -2.85 7.86 -4.60
N ASN A 181 -1.67 7.32 -4.25
CA ASN A 181 -0.72 6.79 -5.23
C ASN A 181 -1.38 5.76 -6.16
N SER A 182 -2.10 4.77 -5.61
CA SER A 182 -2.79 3.75 -6.41
C SER A 182 -3.84 4.35 -7.36
N GLY A 183 -4.69 5.27 -6.87
CA GLY A 183 -5.73 5.89 -7.72
C GLY A 183 -5.15 6.69 -8.88
N MET A 184 -4.09 7.46 -8.60
CA MET A 184 -3.39 8.24 -9.64
C MET A 184 -2.70 7.35 -10.67
N GLU A 185 -2.04 6.27 -10.24
CA GLU A 185 -1.38 5.35 -11.16
C GLU A 185 -2.36 4.51 -11.98
N ILE A 186 -3.48 4.07 -11.38
CA ILE A 186 -4.57 3.37 -12.07
C ILE A 186 -5.18 4.30 -13.13
N ALA A 187 -5.51 5.55 -12.75
CA ALA A 187 -6.07 6.51 -13.69
C ALA A 187 -5.14 6.76 -14.90
N MET A 188 -3.84 6.87 -14.64
CA MET A 188 -2.85 7.03 -15.70
C MET A 188 -2.77 5.80 -16.61
N ASP A 189 -2.78 4.60 -16.04
CA ASP A 189 -2.70 3.37 -16.82
C ASP A 189 -3.95 3.16 -17.68
N LEU A 190 -5.13 3.45 -17.14
CA LEU A 190 -6.39 3.46 -17.87
C LEU A 190 -6.35 4.42 -19.07
N ALA A 191 -5.92 5.67 -18.84
CA ALA A 191 -5.80 6.66 -19.92
C ALA A 191 -4.77 6.24 -20.98
N ASN A 192 -3.65 5.65 -20.58
CA ASN A 192 -2.63 5.12 -21.51
C ASN A 192 -3.17 4.00 -22.40
N HIS A 193 -4.17 3.25 -21.94
CA HIS A 193 -4.82 2.19 -22.72
C HIS A 193 -6.10 2.63 -23.44
N GLY A 194 -6.41 3.93 -23.47
CA GLY A 194 -7.52 4.49 -24.22
C GLY A 194 -8.86 4.46 -23.50
N ALA A 195 -8.89 4.27 -22.18
CA ALA A 195 -10.12 4.46 -21.40
C ALA A 195 -10.44 5.96 -21.25
N LYS A 196 -11.72 6.31 -21.29
CA LYS A 196 -12.20 7.66 -20.96
C LYS A 196 -12.22 7.82 -19.44
N THR A 197 -11.13 8.33 -18.89
CA THR A 197 -10.83 8.26 -17.46
C THR A 197 -11.20 9.55 -16.75
N SER A 198 -11.91 9.40 -15.63
CA SER A 198 -12.13 10.47 -14.65
C SER A 198 -11.62 10.03 -13.27
N ILE A 199 -11.15 10.99 -12.48
CA ILE A 199 -10.71 10.73 -11.10
C ILE A 199 -11.43 11.65 -10.11
N VAL A 200 -11.92 11.09 -9.01
CA VAL A 200 -12.51 11.85 -7.91
C VAL A 200 -11.45 12.18 -6.88
N VAL A 201 -11.29 13.47 -6.63
CA VAL A 201 -10.39 14.00 -5.61
C VAL A 201 -11.20 14.63 -4.49
N ARG A 202 -11.15 14.05 -3.30
CA ARG A 202 -11.91 14.51 -2.12
C ARG A 202 -11.14 15.55 -1.30
N SER A 203 -9.86 15.33 -1.12
CA SER A 203 -9.04 16.11 -0.19
C SER A 203 -7.85 16.72 -0.91
N PRO A 204 -7.31 17.84 -0.40
CA PRO A 204 -6.05 18.39 -0.90
C PRO A 204 -4.94 17.36 -0.90
N VAL A 205 -4.07 17.40 -1.90
CA VAL A 205 -2.97 16.46 -2.07
C VAL A 205 -1.67 17.19 -2.40
N HIS A 206 -0.55 16.73 -1.83
CA HIS A 206 0.76 17.08 -2.33
C HIS A 206 1.12 16.17 -3.49
N ILE A 207 1.58 16.76 -4.58
CA ILE A 207 2.14 16.03 -5.72
C ILE A 207 3.64 16.30 -5.74
N LEU A 208 4.44 15.26 -5.64
CA LEU A 208 5.89 15.30 -5.68
C LEU A 208 6.42 14.34 -6.75
N SER A 209 7.57 14.63 -7.34
CA SER A 209 8.27 13.62 -8.14
C SER A 209 8.99 12.62 -7.22
N ARG A 210 9.35 11.47 -7.76
CA ARG A 210 10.16 10.46 -7.03
C ARG A 210 11.52 11.02 -6.60
N GLU A 211 12.10 11.88 -7.43
CA GLU A 211 13.37 12.55 -7.17
C GLU A 211 13.27 13.57 -6.05
N MET A 212 12.15 14.32 -5.97
CA MET A 212 11.89 15.22 -4.85
C MET A 212 11.80 14.46 -3.53
N VAL A 213 11.09 13.34 -3.51
CA VAL A 213 11.00 12.50 -2.30
C VAL A 213 12.37 11.94 -1.94
N TYR A 214 13.14 11.48 -2.92
CA TYR A 214 14.51 11.02 -2.70
C TYR A 214 15.38 12.11 -2.08
N LEU A 215 15.34 13.32 -2.63
CA LEU A 215 16.05 14.49 -2.10
C LEU A 215 15.59 14.80 -0.66
N GLY A 216 14.27 14.87 -0.43
CA GLY A 216 13.72 15.17 0.88
C GLY A 216 14.13 14.18 1.95
N LEU A 217 14.05 12.87 1.66
CA LEU A 217 14.48 11.82 2.60
C LEU A 217 15.98 11.87 2.93
N ASN A 218 16.83 12.28 1.99
CA ASN A 218 18.25 12.48 2.27
C ASN A 218 18.48 13.74 3.11
N LEU A 219 17.77 14.83 2.83
CA LEU A 219 17.89 16.08 3.57
C LEU A 219 17.42 15.96 5.03
N LEU A 220 16.41 15.12 5.31
CA LEU A 220 15.94 14.85 6.67
C LEU A 220 17.01 14.31 7.62
N LYS A 221 18.13 13.81 7.08
CA LYS A 221 19.30 13.39 7.90
C LYS A 221 20.11 14.57 8.46
N TYR A 222 19.96 15.77 7.89
CA TYR A 222 20.83 16.90 8.13
C TYR A 222 20.09 18.17 8.56
N ILE A 223 18.84 18.34 8.14
CA ILE A 223 18.06 19.55 8.39
C ILE A 223 16.67 19.21 8.95
N PRO A 224 16.07 20.12 9.74
CA PRO A 224 14.76 19.91 10.35
C PRO A 224 13.63 19.67 9.34
N LEU A 225 12.63 18.90 9.75
CA LEU A 225 11.47 18.49 8.94
C LEU A 225 10.75 19.69 8.28
N ASN A 226 10.52 20.78 9.02
CA ASN A 226 9.83 21.96 8.52
C ASN A 226 10.58 22.65 7.37
N MET A 227 11.91 22.64 7.39
CA MET A 227 12.73 23.19 6.32
C MET A 227 12.69 22.31 5.07
N VAL A 228 12.73 20.97 5.26
CA VAL A 228 12.57 20.03 4.16
C VAL A 228 11.19 20.18 3.53
N ASP A 229 10.15 20.27 4.34
CA ASP A 229 8.78 20.45 3.86
C ASP A 229 8.61 21.75 3.07
N TRP A 230 9.13 22.86 3.59
CA TRP A 230 9.12 24.14 2.88
C TRP A 230 9.79 24.02 1.49
N LEU A 231 10.98 23.40 1.43
CA LEU A 231 11.70 23.19 0.19
C LEU A 231 10.91 22.31 -0.79
N MET A 232 10.33 21.20 -0.31
CA MET A 232 9.56 20.29 -1.15
C MET A 232 8.29 20.96 -1.71
N VAL A 233 7.60 21.75 -0.90
CA VAL A 233 6.44 22.53 -1.34
C VAL A 233 6.84 23.57 -2.38
N MET A 234 7.97 24.24 -2.20
CA MET A 234 8.49 25.23 -3.16
C MET A 234 8.85 24.55 -4.50
N LEU A 235 9.59 23.45 -4.46
CA LEU A 235 9.94 22.66 -5.67
C LEU A 235 8.68 22.13 -6.37
N SER A 236 7.72 21.62 -5.60
CA SER A 236 6.43 21.18 -6.14
C SER A 236 5.68 22.31 -6.84
N LYS A 237 5.70 23.54 -6.31
CA LYS A 237 5.07 24.70 -6.96
C LYS A 237 5.78 25.08 -8.26
N LEU A 238 7.10 24.97 -8.31
CA LEU A 238 7.87 25.24 -9.54
C LEU A 238 7.56 24.24 -10.66
N VAL A 239 7.48 22.94 -10.33
CA VAL A 239 7.27 21.88 -11.32
C VAL A 239 5.80 21.76 -11.72
N TYR A 240 4.90 21.69 -10.73
CA TYR A 240 3.47 21.43 -10.95
C TYR A 240 2.61 22.68 -11.01
N ARG A 241 3.22 23.87 -10.83
CA ARG A 241 2.57 25.17 -10.96
C ARG A 241 1.23 25.25 -10.18
N GLU A 242 0.23 25.84 -10.80
CA GLU A 242 -1.10 26.07 -10.20
C GLU A 242 -2.00 24.85 -10.41
N LEU A 243 -2.17 24.04 -9.35
CA LEU A 243 -2.98 22.82 -9.38
C LEU A 243 -4.49 23.11 -9.42
N SER A 244 -4.92 24.28 -8.89
CA SER A 244 -6.33 24.63 -8.81
C SER A 244 -7.02 24.72 -10.16
N LYS A 245 -6.27 25.07 -11.22
CA LYS A 245 -6.75 25.10 -12.61
C LYS A 245 -7.25 23.74 -13.11
N TYR A 246 -6.83 22.68 -12.45
CA TYR A 246 -7.16 21.30 -12.81
C TYR A 246 -8.03 20.62 -11.75
N GLY A 247 -8.62 21.39 -10.81
CA GLY A 247 -9.46 20.84 -9.75
C GLY A 247 -8.69 20.15 -8.64
N LEU A 248 -7.39 20.43 -8.49
CA LEU A 248 -6.54 19.89 -7.42
C LEU A 248 -6.13 21.03 -6.48
N SER A 249 -6.04 20.76 -5.19
CA SER A 249 -5.56 21.73 -4.20
C SER A 249 -4.44 21.14 -3.37
N ARG A 250 -3.57 22.03 -2.85
CA ARG A 250 -2.48 21.63 -1.95
C ARG A 250 -2.92 21.77 -0.49
N PRO A 251 -2.52 20.84 0.39
CA PRO A 251 -2.63 21.04 1.82
C PRO A 251 -1.84 22.25 2.31
N LYS A 252 -2.18 22.73 3.51
CA LYS A 252 -1.42 23.80 4.18
C LYS A 252 -0.15 23.26 4.82
N GLU A 253 -0.27 22.08 5.43
CA GLU A 253 0.82 21.36 6.10
C GLU A 253 1.79 20.79 5.07
N GLY A 254 3.03 20.53 5.49
CA GLY A 254 4.06 19.97 4.62
C GLY A 254 3.87 18.46 4.35
N PRO A 255 4.38 17.94 3.22
CA PRO A 255 4.16 16.55 2.81
C PRO A 255 4.76 15.51 3.76
N PHE A 256 5.93 15.77 4.34
CA PHE A 256 6.57 14.85 5.29
C PHE A 256 5.96 14.97 6.68
N PHE A 257 5.56 16.17 7.09
CA PHE A 257 4.82 16.36 8.33
C PHE A 257 3.50 15.59 8.31
N MET A 258 2.72 15.70 7.23
CA MET A 258 1.47 14.94 7.07
C MET A 258 1.68 13.42 7.12
N LYS A 259 2.82 12.93 6.61
CA LYS A 259 3.15 11.51 6.74
C LYS A 259 3.40 11.11 8.19
N VAL A 260 4.14 11.91 8.94
CA VAL A 260 4.49 11.63 10.35
C VAL A 260 3.27 11.80 11.26
N ALA A 261 2.52 12.89 11.10
CA ALA A 261 1.41 13.26 11.99
C ALA A 261 0.12 12.48 11.68
N ASP A 262 -0.22 12.33 10.39
CA ASP A 262 -1.51 11.82 9.95
C ASP A 262 -1.42 10.47 9.20
N GLY A 263 -0.22 9.94 8.95
CA GLY A 263 -0.02 8.77 8.08
C GLY A 263 -0.35 9.03 6.60
N LYS A 264 -0.53 10.28 6.18
CA LYS A 264 -0.90 10.63 4.80
C LYS A 264 0.33 10.80 3.93
N TYR A 265 0.45 9.97 2.92
CA TYR A 265 1.55 10.04 1.95
C TYR A 265 1.30 11.11 0.88
N PRO A 266 2.33 11.84 0.43
CA PRO A 266 2.23 12.61 -0.80
C PRO A 266 1.96 11.68 -2.00
N VAL A 267 1.31 12.21 -3.00
CA VAL A 267 1.15 11.53 -4.29
C VAL A 267 2.46 11.64 -5.06
N LEU A 268 3.00 10.50 -5.46
CA LEU A 268 4.20 10.41 -6.29
C LEU A 268 3.79 10.42 -7.76
N ASP A 269 4.08 11.53 -8.43
CA ASP A 269 3.73 11.66 -9.83
C ASP A 269 4.64 10.80 -10.71
N VAL A 270 4.02 9.89 -11.42
CA VAL A 270 4.65 9.01 -12.42
C VAL A 270 4.16 9.31 -13.84
N GLY A 271 3.60 10.53 -14.04
CA GLY A 271 3.06 11.02 -15.29
C GLY A 271 1.57 11.34 -15.28
N THR A 272 0.87 11.06 -14.18
CA THR A 272 -0.57 11.30 -14.04
C THR A 272 -0.90 12.79 -14.15
N TYR A 273 -0.08 13.66 -13.56
CA TYR A 273 -0.27 15.11 -13.66
C TYR A 273 -0.24 15.61 -15.12
N SER A 274 0.66 15.05 -15.94
CA SER A 274 0.72 15.37 -17.37
C SER A 274 -0.61 15.05 -18.08
N LYS A 275 -1.20 13.89 -17.78
CA LYS A 275 -2.49 13.44 -18.31
C LYS A 275 -3.66 14.28 -17.83
N ILE A 276 -3.63 14.74 -16.57
CA ILE A 276 -4.62 15.68 -16.03
C ILE A 276 -4.49 17.04 -16.73
N ARG A 277 -3.27 17.50 -16.94
CA ARG A 277 -2.98 18.78 -17.62
C ARG A 277 -3.43 18.76 -19.08
N SER A 278 -3.24 17.66 -19.81
CA SER A 278 -3.72 17.47 -21.19
C SER A 278 -5.21 17.18 -21.28
N ARG A 279 -5.93 17.05 -20.16
CA ARG A 279 -7.34 16.66 -20.05
C ARG A 279 -7.68 15.25 -20.54
N GLU A 280 -6.67 14.40 -20.69
CA GLU A 280 -6.88 12.97 -20.92
C GLU A 280 -7.48 12.29 -19.68
N ILE A 281 -7.19 12.82 -18.49
CA ILE A 281 -7.83 12.44 -17.23
C ILE A 281 -8.61 13.66 -16.72
N GLN A 282 -9.91 13.50 -16.51
CA GLN A 282 -10.77 14.55 -15.96
C GLN A 282 -10.81 14.46 -14.43
N VAL A 283 -10.50 15.56 -13.76
CA VAL A 283 -10.66 15.64 -12.30
C VAL A 283 -12.09 16.06 -11.98
N LYS A 284 -12.76 15.26 -11.14
CA LYS A 284 -14.07 15.55 -10.58
C LYS A 284 -13.92 15.87 -9.11
N PHE A 285 -14.23 17.09 -8.72
CA PHE A 285 -14.27 17.51 -7.34
C PHE A 285 -15.68 17.29 -6.79
N THR A 286 -15.84 16.42 -5.80
CA THR A 286 -17.15 16.24 -5.16
C THR A 286 -17.00 16.12 -3.64
N SER A 287 -17.86 16.82 -2.90
CA SER A 287 -18.26 16.37 -1.58
C SER A 287 -19.08 15.09 -1.80
N PHE A 288 -18.49 13.94 -1.56
CA PHE A 288 -18.99 12.60 -1.92
C PHE A 288 -20.39 12.26 -1.37
N SER A 289 -20.88 13.03 -0.40
CA SER A 289 -22.16 12.81 0.27
C SER A 289 -23.40 13.18 -0.55
N ARG A 290 -23.29 13.82 -1.72
CA ARG A 290 -24.47 14.35 -2.42
C ARG A 290 -24.65 13.95 -3.89
N ASN A 291 -23.70 13.29 -4.56
CA ASN A 291 -23.82 13.12 -6.02
C ASN A 291 -23.28 11.79 -6.57
N LEU A 292 -23.84 10.65 -6.13
CA LEU A 292 -23.68 9.40 -6.89
C LEU A 292 -24.37 9.48 -8.29
N ARG A 293 -25.23 10.50 -8.52
CA ARG A 293 -25.78 10.79 -9.88
C ARG A 293 -24.69 11.02 -10.92
N ILE A 294 -23.49 11.43 -10.51
CA ILE A 294 -22.31 11.54 -11.41
C ILE A 294 -21.82 10.15 -11.83
N ALA A 295 -21.93 9.15 -10.97
CA ALA A 295 -21.47 7.79 -11.27
C ALA A 295 -22.31 7.10 -12.37
N LEU A 296 -23.58 7.49 -12.53
CA LEU A 296 -24.48 6.93 -13.56
C LEU A 296 -24.00 7.16 -15.01
N GLN A 297 -23.04 8.05 -15.22
CA GLN A 297 -22.45 8.34 -16.54
C GLN A 297 -21.26 7.43 -16.87
N PHE A 298 -20.82 6.57 -15.92
CA PHE A 298 -19.66 5.72 -16.07
C PHE A 298 -20.04 4.25 -16.19
N SER A 299 -19.29 3.52 -17.00
CA SER A 299 -19.47 2.08 -17.17
C SER A 299 -18.75 1.28 -16.10
N LEU A 300 -17.86 1.92 -15.34
CA LEU A 300 -17.00 1.25 -14.36
C LEU A 300 -16.56 2.21 -13.25
N LEU A 301 -16.58 1.73 -12.04
CA LEU A 301 -16.12 2.44 -10.84
C LEU A 301 -14.93 1.71 -10.22
N PHE A 302 -13.76 2.34 -10.18
CA PHE A 302 -12.63 1.87 -9.39
C PHE A 302 -12.58 2.55 -8.03
N LEU A 303 -12.70 1.75 -6.98
CA LEU A 303 -12.44 2.18 -5.62
C LEU A 303 -10.96 1.95 -5.33
N SER A 304 -10.13 3.00 -5.44
CA SER A 304 -8.79 2.93 -4.88
C SER A 304 -8.95 3.02 -3.37
N SER A 305 -8.40 2.04 -2.65
CA SER A 305 -8.51 1.97 -1.20
C SER A 305 -8.22 3.34 -0.59
N LEU A 306 -9.23 3.90 0.06
CA LEU A 306 -8.97 4.79 1.14
C LEU A 306 -8.22 3.91 2.17
N VAL A 307 -6.94 4.12 2.33
CA VAL A 307 -6.26 3.78 3.58
C VAL A 307 -6.91 4.70 4.61
N LEU A 308 -8.05 4.28 5.11
CA LEU A 308 -8.56 4.78 6.37
C LEU A 308 -7.50 4.30 7.36
N GLY A 309 -6.79 5.28 7.90
CA GLY A 309 -5.64 5.05 8.74
C GLY A 309 -5.91 3.89 9.70
N THR A 310 -4.96 3.01 9.79
CA THR A 310 -4.82 1.87 10.70
C THR A 310 -5.05 2.19 12.19
N HIS A 311 -5.41 3.43 12.52
CA HIS A 311 -5.64 3.91 13.88
C HIS A 311 -6.78 3.17 14.60
N ASN A 312 -7.74 2.58 13.89
CA ASN A 312 -8.84 1.87 14.53
C ASN A 312 -8.63 0.34 14.66
N TYR A 313 -7.83 -0.27 13.77
CA TYR A 313 -7.57 -1.72 13.86
C TYR A 313 -6.63 -2.07 15.02
N TYR A 314 -5.57 -1.27 15.23
CA TYR A 314 -4.70 -1.44 16.40
C TYR A 314 -5.40 -1.17 17.72
N LYS A 315 -6.37 -0.24 17.79
CA LYS A 315 -7.17 -0.01 18.98
C LYS A 315 -8.14 -1.15 19.30
N SER A 316 -8.77 -1.78 18.32
CA SER A 316 -9.67 -2.92 18.56
C SER A 316 -8.91 -4.19 18.97
N PHE A 317 -7.70 -4.37 18.45
CA PHE A 317 -6.84 -5.52 18.79
C PHE A 317 -6.13 -5.36 20.15
N LEU A 318 -5.89 -4.12 20.61
CA LEU A 318 -5.25 -3.83 21.89
C LEU A 318 -6.22 -3.48 23.03
N MET A 319 -7.54 -3.27 22.75
CA MET A 319 -8.53 -2.88 23.76
C MET A 319 -9.55 -3.99 24.09
N GLN A 320 -9.26 -5.26 23.87
CA GLN A 320 -9.97 -6.38 24.45
C GLN A 320 -9.18 -6.95 25.65
N ASN A 321 -8.76 -6.05 26.55
CA ASN A 321 -8.35 -6.36 27.91
C ASN A 321 -9.00 -5.37 28.86
#